data_73480774baba76574a6d80a2c000c7e1
#
_entry.id   73480774baba76574a6d80a2c000c7e1
#
_cell.length_a   1.000
_cell.length_b   1.000
_cell.length_c   1.000
_cell.angle_alpha   90.00
_cell.angle_beta   90.00
_cell.angle_gamma   90.00
#
_symmetry.space_group_name_H-M   'P 1'
#
loop_
_entity.id
_entity.type
_entity.pdbx_description
1 polymer ?
#
loop_
_entity_poly.entity_id
_entity_poly.type
_entity_poly.pdbx_seq_one_letter_code
_entity_poly.pdbx_strand_id
1 'polypeptide(L)'
;KEQIKKLITIFPEGQVVIIVDDKIVGCALSIIVNYNMVKGDHTYAQVTGNETFNTHDPNGNILYGIEVFIHPDYRGLRLARRMYEYRKELCEKLNLKAIMFGGRIPNYHKYADKMRPKEYIEHVRNREIYDPVLTFQLSNDFHVRRVIRNYLPSDEESEHCATLLQWDNIYYQPPTDSYVDRKPTVRIGLVQWQM
;
A
#
# COMPACT_ATOMS: atom_id res chain seq x y z
N LYS A 1 -11.07 17.45 -8.97
CA LYS A 1 -10.02 18.10 -9.81
C LYS A 1 -8.97 18.85 -8.96
N GLU A 2 -9.39 19.60 -7.94
CA GLU A 2 -8.47 20.36 -7.06
C GLU A 2 -7.50 19.44 -6.30
N GLN A 3 -7.95 18.30 -5.79
CA GLN A 3 -7.16 17.31 -5.06
C GLN A 3 -6.00 16.77 -5.91
N ILE A 4 -6.27 16.39 -7.17
CA ILE A 4 -5.23 15.89 -8.09
C ILE A 4 -4.21 16.98 -8.41
N LYS A 5 -4.66 18.23 -8.65
CA LYS A 5 -3.74 19.37 -8.88
C LYS A 5 -2.81 19.56 -7.68
N LYS A 6 -3.36 19.50 -6.47
CA LYS A 6 -2.57 19.64 -5.25
C LYS A 6 -1.53 18.53 -5.12
N LEU A 7 -1.92 17.26 -5.32
CA LEU A 7 -1.00 16.12 -5.29
C LEU A 7 0.14 16.27 -6.32
N ILE A 8 -0.17 16.68 -7.54
CA ILE A 8 0.83 16.95 -8.59
C ILE A 8 1.78 18.08 -8.17
N THR A 9 1.28 19.09 -7.46
CA THR A 9 2.10 20.21 -7.00
C THR A 9 3.05 19.81 -5.87
N ILE A 10 2.58 19.03 -4.88
CA ILE A 10 3.36 18.72 -3.68
C ILE A 10 4.28 17.51 -3.87
N PHE A 11 3.90 16.55 -4.70
CA PHE A 11 4.67 15.33 -4.93
C PHE A 11 4.37 14.72 -6.31
N PRO A 12 4.86 15.35 -7.41
CA PRO A 12 4.55 14.91 -8.78
C PRO A 12 5.00 13.48 -9.08
N GLU A 13 6.14 13.03 -8.58
CA GLU A 13 6.68 11.69 -8.81
C GLU A 13 5.81 10.58 -8.21
N GLY A 14 5.05 10.90 -7.18
CA GLY A 14 4.10 9.98 -6.54
C GLY A 14 2.78 9.81 -7.29
N GLN A 15 2.56 10.60 -8.35
CA GLN A 15 1.32 10.59 -9.12
C GLN A 15 1.57 9.97 -10.49
N VAL A 16 1.07 8.75 -10.68
CA VAL A 16 1.33 7.94 -11.86
C VAL A 16 0.07 7.81 -12.70
N VAL A 17 0.21 7.90 -14.00
CA VAL A 17 -0.88 7.61 -14.96
C VAL A 17 -0.41 6.59 -15.99
N ILE A 18 -1.37 5.80 -16.49
CA ILE A 18 -1.17 4.96 -17.67
C ILE A 18 -1.96 5.58 -18.82
N ILE A 19 -1.28 5.76 -19.94
CA ILE A 19 -1.85 6.30 -21.17
C ILE A 19 -1.83 5.20 -22.23
N VAL A 20 -2.96 4.99 -22.87
CA VAL A 20 -3.12 4.10 -24.03
C VAL A 20 -3.88 4.90 -25.08
N ASP A 21 -3.33 4.99 -26.31
CA ASP A 21 -3.92 5.75 -27.43
C ASP A 21 -4.35 7.16 -27.00
N ASP A 22 -3.43 7.91 -26.37
CA ASP A 22 -3.61 9.27 -25.84
C ASP A 22 -4.72 9.44 -24.80
N LYS A 23 -5.22 8.33 -24.21
CA LYS A 23 -6.22 8.34 -23.15
C LYS A 23 -5.63 7.87 -21.84
N ILE A 24 -5.91 8.60 -20.76
CA ILE A 24 -5.59 8.14 -19.41
C ILE A 24 -6.54 7.00 -19.04
N VAL A 25 -6.01 5.80 -18.91
CA VAL A 25 -6.77 4.58 -18.60
C VAL A 25 -6.55 4.07 -17.18
N GLY A 26 -5.63 4.67 -16.44
CA GLY A 26 -5.39 4.34 -15.03
C GLY A 26 -4.57 5.40 -14.33
N CYS A 27 -4.67 5.41 -13.01
CA CYS A 27 -3.84 6.25 -12.16
C CYS A 27 -3.51 5.55 -10.83
N ALA A 28 -2.37 5.93 -10.26
CA ALA A 28 -1.98 5.59 -8.90
C ALA A 28 -1.50 6.85 -8.19
N LEU A 29 -2.07 7.15 -7.03
CA LEU A 29 -1.79 8.34 -6.25
C LEU A 29 -1.11 7.97 -4.94
N SER A 30 -0.09 8.73 -4.55
CA SER A 30 0.69 8.48 -3.35
C SER A 30 1.11 9.78 -2.66
N ILE A 31 1.39 9.71 -1.37
CA ILE A 31 2.06 10.75 -0.59
C ILE A 31 3.19 10.12 0.21
N ILE A 32 4.10 10.93 0.71
CA ILE A 32 5.09 10.49 1.70
C ILE A 32 4.58 10.88 3.08
N VAL A 33 4.69 9.98 4.05
CA VAL A 33 4.31 10.23 5.45
C VAL A 33 5.30 9.61 6.41
N ASN A 34 5.27 10.01 7.68
CA ASN A 34 6.06 9.38 8.72
C ASN A 34 5.44 8.04 9.15
N TYR A 35 6.28 7.01 9.34
CA TYR A 35 5.84 5.69 9.80
C TYR A 35 4.99 5.74 11.07
N ASN A 36 5.32 6.63 12.02
CA ASN A 36 4.58 6.75 13.26
C ASN A 36 3.12 7.15 13.06
N MET A 37 2.80 7.83 11.97
CA MET A 37 1.44 8.23 11.63
C MET A 37 0.56 7.04 11.18
N VAL A 38 1.17 6.04 10.55
CA VAL A 38 0.45 4.97 9.86
C VAL A 38 0.70 3.56 10.40
N LYS A 39 1.62 3.39 11.35
CA LYS A 39 1.91 2.08 11.97
C LYS A 39 0.76 1.51 12.81
N GLY A 40 -0.11 2.38 13.32
CA GLY A 40 -1.27 2.06 14.15
C GLY A 40 -2.59 2.17 13.37
N ASP A 41 -3.68 2.19 14.13
CA ASP A 41 -5.00 2.45 13.57
C ASP A 41 -5.10 3.92 13.15
N HIS A 42 -5.61 4.14 11.96
CA HIS A 42 -5.84 5.45 11.39
C HIS A 42 -6.95 5.36 10.35
N THR A 43 -7.57 6.47 10.01
CA THR A 43 -8.58 6.55 8.96
C THR A 43 -7.99 7.11 7.68
N TYR A 44 -8.67 6.90 6.55
CA TYR A 44 -8.33 7.54 5.27
C TYR A 44 -8.32 9.07 5.42
N ALA A 45 -9.32 9.64 6.10
CA ALA A 45 -9.39 11.07 6.36
C ALA A 45 -8.18 11.59 7.15
N GLN A 46 -7.73 10.85 8.18
CA GLN A 46 -6.55 11.23 8.95
C GLN A 46 -5.28 11.22 8.12
N VAL A 47 -5.03 10.15 7.36
CA VAL A 47 -3.79 10.04 6.59
C VAL A 47 -3.75 11.01 5.41
N THR A 48 -4.90 11.38 4.85
CA THR A 48 -4.99 12.35 3.74
C THR A 48 -5.20 13.80 4.21
N GLY A 49 -5.33 14.03 5.53
CA GLY A 49 -5.67 15.33 6.07
C GLY A 49 -7.03 15.84 5.57
N ASN A 50 -8.06 14.97 5.59
CA ASN A 50 -9.36 15.22 4.99
C ASN A 50 -9.25 15.63 3.50
N GLU A 51 -8.46 14.88 2.74
CA GLU A 51 -8.21 15.07 1.30
C GLU A 51 -7.54 16.42 0.96
N THR A 52 -7.01 17.12 1.96
CA THR A 52 -6.17 18.29 1.74
C THR A 52 -4.73 17.94 1.43
N PHE A 53 -4.31 16.71 1.75
CA PHE A 53 -2.94 16.18 1.60
C PHE A 53 -1.85 17.00 2.29
N ASN A 54 -2.25 17.80 3.29
CA ASN A 54 -1.32 18.56 4.13
C ASN A 54 -0.50 17.67 5.08
N THR A 55 -0.82 16.40 5.13
CA THR A 55 -0.09 15.33 5.83
C THR A 55 1.13 14.83 5.04
N HIS A 56 1.27 15.23 3.76
CA HIS A 56 2.47 14.94 3.00
C HIS A 56 3.70 15.54 3.67
N ASP A 57 4.66 14.70 4.00
CA ASP A 57 5.94 15.07 4.61
C ASP A 57 7.08 14.57 3.72
N PRO A 58 7.77 15.46 2.98
CA PRO A 58 8.89 15.06 2.13
C PRO A 58 10.07 14.45 2.91
N ASN A 59 10.13 14.65 4.23
CA ASN A 59 11.12 14.02 5.12
C ASN A 59 10.58 12.73 5.78
N GLY A 60 9.37 12.31 5.43
CA GLY A 60 8.78 11.05 5.88
C GLY A 60 9.55 9.85 5.32
N ASN A 61 9.23 8.69 5.82
CA ASN A 61 9.92 7.43 5.47
C ASN A 61 9.01 6.35 4.91
N ILE A 62 7.74 6.66 4.64
CA ILE A 62 6.75 5.75 4.07
C ILE A 62 6.15 6.35 2.81
N LEU A 63 6.15 5.60 1.72
CA LEU A 63 5.32 5.88 0.55
C LEU A 63 3.91 5.36 0.84
N TYR A 64 2.96 6.27 1.09
CA TYR A 64 1.59 5.87 1.38
C TYR A 64 0.73 5.93 0.13
N GLY A 65 0.17 4.77 -0.26
CA GLY A 65 -0.75 4.65 -1.40
C GLY A 65 -2.13 5.21 -1.05
N ILE A 66 -2.60 6.16 -1.82
CA ILE A 66 -3.91 6.80 -1.68
C ILE A 66 -4.95 6.08 -2.55
N GLU A 67 -4.62 5.88 -3.83
CA GLU A 67 -5.54 5.33 -4.81
C GLU A 67 -4.78 4.50 -5.85
N VAL A 68 -5.46 3.50 -6.39
CA VAL A 68 -5.11 2.82 -7.65
C VAL A 68 -6.39 2.57 -8.42
N PHE A 69 -6.48 3.12 -9.60
CA PHE A 69 -7.62 2.99 -10.48
C PHE A 69 -7.20 2.52 -11.87
N ILE A 70 -7.96 1.59 -12.44
CA ILE A 70 -7.88 1.17 -13.85
C ILE A 70 -9.27 1.24 -14.45
N HIS A 71 -9.39 1.90 -15.60
CA HIS A 71 -10.64 1.95 -16.36
C HIS A 71 -11.14 0.53 -16.65
N PRO A 72 -12.44 0.24 -16.48
CA PRO A 72 -12.99 -1.11 -16.61
C PRO A 72 -12.58 -1.84 -17.89
N ASP A 73 -12.63 -1.17 -19.03
CA ASP A 73 -12.31 -1.75 -20.36
C ASP A 73 -10.82 -2.14 -20.51
N TYR A 74 -9.95 -1.68 -19.61
CA TYR A 74 -8.51 -1.96 -19.62
C TYR A 74 -8.08 -2.88 -18.47
N ARG A 75 -9.03 -3.45 -17.74
CA ARG A 75 -8.73 -4.45 -16.71
C ARG A 75 -8.29 -5.77 -17.35
N GLY A 76 -7.59 -6.60 -16.58
CA GLY A 76 -7.03 -7.87 -17.10
C GLY A 76 -5.70 -7.73 -17.85
N LEU A 77 -5.27 -6.52 -18.23
CA LEU A 77 -4.02 -6.23 -18.96
C LEU A 77 -2.80 -6.07 -18.02
N ARG A 78 -2.90 -6.44 -16.75
CA ARG A 78 -1.86 -6.31 -15.73
C ARG A 78 -1.36 -4.87 -15.49
N LEU A 79 -2.14 -3.85 -15.88
CA LEU A 79 -1.74 -2.44 -15.75
C LEU A 79 -1.56 -2.00 -14.29
N ALA A 80 -2.44 -2.44 -13.40
CA ALA A 80 -2.31 -2.15 -11.98
C ALA A 80 -1.01 -2.72 -11.39
N ARG A 81 -0.55 -3.89 -11.84
CA ARG A 81 0.74 -4.46 -11.45
C ARG A 81 1.89 -3.55 -11.84
N ARG A 82 1.86 -2.97 -13.05
CA ARG A 82 2.89 -2.00 -13.49
C ARG A 82 2.95 -0.77 -12.59
N MET A 83 1.82 -0.28 -12.10
CA MET A 83 1.78 0.82 -11.14
C MET A 83 2.39 0.43 -9.78
N TYR A 84 2.18 -0.80 -9.31
CA TYR A 84 2.83 -1.28 -8.09
C TYR A 84 4.34 -1.45 -8.28
N GLU A 85 4.79 -1.96 -9.42
CA GLU A 85 6.22 -2.04 -9.77
C GLU A 85 6.85 -0.66 -9.75
N TYR A 86 6.25 0.34 -10.39
CA TYR A 86 6.72 1.73 -10.34
C TYR A 86 6.78 2.30 -8.91
N ARG A 87 5.75 2.03 -8.09
CA ARG A 87 5.77 2.47 -6.67
C ARG A 87 6.94 1.85 -5.90
N LYS A 88 7.27 0.60 -6.16
CA LYS A 88 8.41 -0.08 -5.54
C LYS A 88 9.73 0.59 -5.95
N GLU A 89 9.92 0.81 -7.25
CA GLU A 89 11.09 1.53 -7.79
C GLU A 89 11.20 2.96 -7.22
N LEU A 90 10.09 3.68 -7.13
CA LEU A 90 10.05 5.01 -6.53
C LEU A 90 10.42 4.97 -5.03
N CYS A 91 9.90 4.01 -4.29
CA CYS A 91 10.19 3.82 -2.87
C CYS A 91 11.69 3.55 -2.65
N GLU A 92 12.29 2.71 -3.47
CA GLU A 92 13.74 2.43 -3.47
C GLU A 92 14.56 3.68 -3.83
N LYS A 93 14.20 4.34 -4.93
CA LYS A 93 14.88 5.56 -5.42
C LYS A 93 14.90 6.68 -4.38
N LEU A 94 13.81 6.86 -3.65
CA LEU A 94 13.66 7.87 -2.61
C LEU A 94 14.19 7.41 -1.25
N ASN A 95 14.77 6.22 -1.17
CA ASN A 95 15.23 5.61 0.08
C ASN A 95 14.16 5.62 1.18
N LEU A 96 12.92 5.30 0.81
CA LEU A 96 11.82 5.15 1.76
C LEU A 96 11.81 3.73 2.34
N LYS A 97 11.42 3.61 3.61
CA LYS A 97 11.47 2.35 4.35
C LYS A 97 10.51 1.29 3.81
N ALA A 98 9.32 1.72 3.38
CA ALA A 98 8.25 0.83 2.96
C ALA A 98 7.20 1.56 2.13
N ILE A 99 6.41 0.77 1.40
CA ILE A 99 5.11 1.22 0.87
C ILE A 99 4.04 0.71 1.83
N MET A 100 3.10 1.58 2.23
CA MET A 100 1.96 1.19 3.05
C MET A 100 0.67 1.78 2.47
N PHE A 101 -0.46 1.14 2.74
CA PHE A 101 -1.80 1.66 2.41
C PHE A 101 -2.90 0.85 3.11
N GLY A 102 -4.08 1.45 3.21
CA GLY A 102 -5.30 0.75 3.60
C GLY A 102 -5.95 0.11 2.38
N GLY A 103 -5.94 -1.22 2.32
CA GLY A 103 -6.59 -1.99 1.25
C GLY A 103 -8.03 -2.35 1.61
N ARG A 104 -8.97 -2.09 0.71
CA ARG A 104 -10.36 -2.53 0.84
C ARG A 104 -10.44 -4.06 0.79
N ILE A 105 -11.51 -4.60 1.39
CA ILE A 105 -11.88 -6.03 1.33
C ILE A 105 -13.34 -6.18 0.87
N PRO A 106 -13.65 -5.79 -0.38
CA PRO A 106 -15.02 -5.56 -0.83
C PRO A 106 -15.94 -6.78 -0.78
N ASN A 107 -15.42 -8.00 -0.77
CA ASN A 107 -16.26 -9.19 -0.62
C ASN A 107 -16.53 -9.56 0.84
N TYR A 108 -15.96 -8.84 1.82
CA TYR A 108 -16.12 -9.19 3.23
C TYR A 108 -17.59 -9.12 3.70
N HIS A 109 -18.39 -8.20 3.21
CA HIS A 109 -19.82 -8.12 3.56
C HIS A 109 -20.58 -9.45 3.37
N LYS A 110 -20.15 -10.31 2.44
CA LYS A 110 -20.78 -11.64 2.20
C LYS A 110 -20.49 -12.66 3.29
N TYR A 111 -19.56 -12.35 4.20
CA TYR A 111 -19.05 -13.26 5.21
C TYR A 111 -19.08 -12.65 6.62
N ALA A 112 -19.46 -11.39 6.75
CA ALA A 112 -19.39 -10.65 8.02
C ALA A 112 -20.29 -11.22 9.12
N ASP A 113 -21.37 -11.92 8.75
CA ASP A 113 -22.25 -12.67 9.64
C ASP A 113 -21.66 -14.01 10.14
N LYS A 114 -20.63 -14.54 9.46
CA LYS A 114 -20.05 -15.86 9.71
C LYS A 114 -18.65 -15.81 10.29
N MET A 115 -17.88 -14.76 9.99
CA MET A 115 -16.49 -14.67 10.44
C MET A 115 -16.03 -13.23 10.66
N ARG A 116 -15.04 -13.07 11.52
CA ARG A 116 -14.41 -11.76 11.77
C ARG A 116 -13.48 -11.35 10.63
N PRO A 117 -13.17 -10.05 10.46
CA PRO A 117 -12.31 -9.58 9.35
C PRO A 117 -10.95 -10.28 9.31
N LYS A 118 -10.35 -10.55 10.46
CA LYS A 118 -9.05 -11.25 10.54
C LYS A 118 -9.13 -12.68 9.99
N GLU A 119 -10.19 -13.39 10.31
CA GLU A 119 -10.42 -14.75 9.84
C GLU A 119 -10.68 -14.77 8.32
N TYR A 120 -11.52 -13.85 7.83
CA TYR A 120 -11.72 -13.65 6.40
C TYR A 120 -10.41 -13.42 5.65
N ILE A 121 -9.53 -12.57 6.16
CA ILE A 121 -8.22 -12.28 5.56
C ILE A 121 -7.35 -13.55 5.49
N GLU A 122 -7.35 -14.38 6.54
CA GLU A 122 -6.60 -15.64 6.53
C GLU A 122 -7.16 -16.62 5.46
N HIS A 123 -8.47 -16.73 5.31
CA HIS A 123 -9.07 -17.53 4.23
C HIS A 123 -8.69 -17.00 2.83
N VAL A 124 -8.63 -15.68 2.65
CA VAL A 124 -8.14 -15.11 1.38
C VAL A 124 -6.65 -15.41 1.15
N ARG A 125 -5.82 -15.30 2.19
CA ARG A 125 -4.37 -15.65 2.11
C ARG A 125 -4.16 -17.11 1.76
N ASN A 126 -4.97 -18.00 2.31
CA ASN A 126 -4.92 -19.44 2.04
C ASN A 126 -5.57 -19.81 0.69
N ARG A 127 -6.11 -18.82 -0.07
CA ARG A 127 -6.81 -19.02 -1.34
C ARG A 127 -8.11 -19.84 -1.24
N GLU A 128 -8.70 -19.86 -0.06
CA GLU A 128 -9.98 -20.53 0.21
C GLU A 128 -11.16 -19.60 -0.15
N ILE A 129 -10.94 -18.29 -0.05
CA ILE A 129 -11.88 -17.24 -0.47
C ILE A 129 -11.17 -16.32 -1.46
N TYR A 130 -11.86 -15.91 -2.50
CA TYR A 130 -11.38 -14.90 -3.45
C TYR A 130 -11.94 -13.53 -3.09
N ASP A 131 -11.04 -12.57 -2.83
CA ASP A 131 -11.35 -11.14 -2.75
C ASP A 131 -10.60 -10.41 -3.86
N PRO A 132 -11.29 -9.65 -4.74
CA PRO A 132 -10.67 -9.09 -5.93
C PRO A 132 -9.58 -8.06 -5.61
N VAL A 133 -9.68 -7.36 -4.49
CA VAL A 133 -8.71 -6.35 -4.09
C VAL A 133 -7.58 -6.98 -3.26
N LEU A 134 -7.92 -7.66 -2.17
CA LEU A 134 -6.92 -8.25 -1.28
C LEU A 134 -6.07 -9.33 -1.98
N THR A 135 -6.71 -10.23 -2.77
CA THR A 135 -5.98 -11.26 -3.53
C THR A 135 -4.98 -10.63 -4.49
N PHE A 136 -5.36 -9.55 -5.18
CA PHE A 136 -4.47 -8.83 -6.07
C PHE A 136 -3.29 -8.19 -5.31
N GLN A 137 -3.55 -7.55 -4.18
CA GLN A 137 -2.52 -6.90 -3.35
C GLN A 137 -1.51 -7.92 -2.79
N LEU A 138 -1.99 -9.06 -2.29
CA LEU A 138 -1.14 -10.16 -1.83
C LEU A 138 -0.27 -10.74 -2.98
N SER A 139 -0.82 -10.84 -4.20
CA SER A 139 -0.09 -11.32 -5.38
C SER A 139 0.99 -10.36 -5.89
N ASN A 140 1.04 -9.14 -5.35
CA ASN A 140 2.06 -8.13 -5.61
C ASN A 140 3.03 -7.95 -4.42
N ASP A 141 3.22 -8.98 -3.61
CA ASP A 141 4.18 -9.06 -2.50
C ASP A 141 3.88 -8.12 -1.33
N PHE A 142 2.63 -7.65 -1.21
CA PHE A 142 2.21 -6.92 -0.03
C PHE A 142 1.79 -7.88 1.07
N HIS A 143 2.11 -7.52 2.32
CA HIS A 143 1.78 -8.30 3.51
C HIS A 143 0.78 -7.56 4.37
N VAL A 144 -0.25 -8.27 4.85
CA VAL A 144 -1.19 -7.70 5.81
C VAL A 144 -0.52 -7.57 7.17
N ARG A 145 -0.43 -6.35 7.69
CA ARG A 145 0.10 -6.04 9.01
C ARG A 145 -0.98 -6.09 10.08
N ARG A 146 -2.16 -5.58 9.77
CA ARG A 146 -3.34 -5.55 10.65
C ARG A 146 -4.63 -5.26 9.91
N VAL A 147 -5.73 -5.44 10.59
CA VAL A 147 -7.04 -4.88 10.20
C VAL A 147 -7.15 -3.47 10.77
N ILE A 148 -7.61 -2.52 9.97
CA ILE A 148 -7.98 -1.17 10.41
C ILE A 148 -9.51 -1.10 10.38
N ARG A 149 -10.13 -0.70 11.49
CA ARG A 149 -11.57 -0.47 11.57
C ARG A 149 -11.90 0.98 11.27
N ASN A 150 -13.05 1.21 10.67
CA ASN A 150 -13.54 2.54 10.27
C ASN A 150 -12.53 3.31 9.41
N TYR A 151 -11.75 2.59 8.60
CA TYR A 151 -10.77 3.20 7.71
C TYR A 151 -11.42 4.13 6.70
N LEU A 152 -12.47 3.67 6.04
CA LEU A 152 -13.29 4.42 5.11
C LEU A 152 -14.77 4.22 5.51
N PRO A 153 -15.37 5.19 6.22
CA PRO A 153 -16.73 5.02 6.77
C PRO A 153 -17.82 4.81 5.72
N SER A 154 -17.61 5.20 4.47
CA SER A 154 -18.53 4.98 3.35
C SER A 154 -18.39 3.61 2.67
N ASP A 155 -17.43 2.77 3.09
CA ASP A 155 -17.17 1.46 2.47
C ASP A 155 -17.98 0.34 3.15
N GLU A 156 -19.25 0.25 2.79
CA GLU A 156 -20.15 -0.80 3.30
C GLU A 156 -19.75 -2.21 2.82
N GLU A 157 -19.21 -2.34 1.61
CA GLU A 157 -18.77 -3.63 1.06
C GLU A 157 -17.63 -4.26 1.88
N SER A 158 -16.82 -3.47 2.54
CA SER A 158 -15.76 -3.91 3.43
C SER A 158 -16.16 -3.87 4.91
N GLU A 159 -17.44 -3.65 5.22
CA GLU A 159 -17.93 -3.42 6.60
C GLU A 159 -17.07 -2.36 7.32
N HIS A 160 -16.75 -1.27 6.60
CA HIS A 160 -15.90 -0.16 7.05
C HIS A 160 -14.47 -0.57 7.46
N CYS A 161 -14.08 -1.83 7.20
CA CYS A 161 -12.76 -2.38 7.52
C CYS A 161 -11.80 -2.25 6.33
N ALA A 162 -10.53 -2.12 6.63
CA ALA A 162 -9.45 -2.24 5.65
C ALA A 162 -8.32 -3.10 6.18
N THR A 163 -7.49 -3.60 5.28
CA THR A 163 -6.21 -4.22 5.62
C THR A 163 -5.10 -3.18 5.55
N LEU A 164 -4.33 -2.99 6.62
CA LEU A 164 -3.07 -2.27 6.50
C LEU A 164 -2.06 -3.17 5.83
N LEU A 165 -1.73 -2.85 4.59
CA LEU A 165 -0.78 -3.58 3.78
C LEU A 165 0.56 -2.88 3.77
N GLN A 166 1.63 -3.66 3.70
CA GLN A 166 3.00 -3.18 3.66
C GLN A 166 3.84 -4.01 2.71
N TRP A 167 4.67 -3.34 1.93
CA TRP A 167 5.82 -3.89 1.23
C TRP A 167 7.07 -3.23 1.78
N ASP A 168 8.07 -4.01 2.18
CA ASP A 168 9.30 -3.52 2.79
C ASP A 168 10.38 -3.28 1.73
N ASN A 169 10.98 -2.09 1.72
CA ASN A 169 12.16 -1.82 0.92
C ASN A 169 13.40 -2.43 1.59
N ILE A 170 13.86 -3.55 1.07
CA ILE A 170 15.03 -4.27 1.60
C ILE A 170 16.35 -3.49 1.42
N TYR A 171 16.37 -2.46 0.57
CA TYR A 171 17.53 -1.60 0.32
C TYR A 171 17.52 -0.32 1.16
N TYR A 172 16.50 -0.13 2.00
CA TYR A 172 16.38 1.05 2.85
C TYR A 172 17.59 1.24 3.76
N GLN A 173 18.16 2.42 3.72
CA GLN A 173 19.25 2.84 4.59
C GLN A 173 18.76 3.93 5.53
N PRO A 174 18.65 3.67 6.84
CA PRO A 174 18.22 4.69 7.80
C PRO A 174 19.24 5.84 7.83
N PRO A 175 18.80 7.08 8.12
CA PRO A 175 19.72 8.20 8.31
C PRO A 175 20.80 7.86 9.34
N THR A 176 22.03 8.28 9.07
CA THR A 176 23.21 7.95 9.89
C THR A 176 23.18 8.51 11.32
N ASP A 177 22.29 9.45 11.61
CA ASP A 177 22.10 10.03 12.97
C ASP A 177 21.21 9.23 13.90
N SER A 178 20.64 8.12 13.47
CA SER A 178 20.03 7.22 14.41
C SER A 178 21.12 6.42 15.13
N TYR A 179 21.45 6.81 16.34
CA TYR A 179 22.21 6.02 17.30
C TYR A 179 21.54 4.64 17.46
N VAL A 180 21.85 3.74 16.58
CA VAL A 180 21.61 2.33 16.76
C VAL A 180 22.95 1.69 16.98
N ASP A 181 23.39 1.77 18.23
CA ASP A 181 24.40 0.89 18.74
C ASP A 181 23.91 -0.57 18.54
N ARG A 182 24.68 -1.34 17.78
CA ARG A 182 24.53 -2.74 17.42
C ARG A 182 23.69 -3.00 16.17
N LYS A 183 24.37 -2.97 15.03
CA LYS A 183 23.91 -3.71 13.84
C LYS A 183 23.85 -5.19 14.20
N PRO A 184 22.68 -5.86 14.11
CA PRO A 184 22.67 -7.31 14.18
C PRO A 184 23.47 -7.85 13.00
N THR A 185 24.57 -8.52 13.26
CA THR A 185 25.35 -9.17 12.21
C THR A 185 24.61 -10.45 11.82
N VAL A 186 23.97 -10.44 10.66
CA VAL A 186 23.44 -11.68 10.07
C VAL A 186 24.58 -12.46 9.42
N ARG A 187 24.97 -13.57 10.00
CA ARG A 187 25.90 -14.51 9.36
C ARG A 187 25.12 -15.49 8.54
N ILE A 188 25.23 -15.42 7.22
CA ILE A 188 24.70 -16.43 6.30
C ILE A 188 25.80 -17.46 6.11
N GLY A 189 25.59 -18.69 6.62
CA GLY A 189 26.45 -19.83 6.36
C GLY A 189 25.95 -20.58 5.14
N LEU A 190 26.80 -20.74 4.11
CA LEU A 190 26.56 -21.68 3.04
C LEU A 190 26.97 -23.09 3.51
N VAL A 191 26.01 -24.00 3.62
CA VAL A 191 26.29 -25.43 3.85
C VAL A 191 26.43 -26.07 2.48
N GLN A 192 27.66 -26.44 2.13
CA GLN A 192 27.94 -27.21 0.91
C GLN A 192 27.87 -28.70 1.27
N TRP A 193 26.87 -29.40 0.70
CA TRP A 193 26.77 -30.84 0.79
C TRP A 193 27.72 -31.43 -0.24
N GLN A 194 28.72 -32.21 0.21
CA GLN A 194 29.45 -33.11 -0.67
C GLN A 194 28.67 -34.43 -0.73
N MET A 195 28.32 -34.85 -1.95
CA MET A 195 27.84 -36.20 -2.23
C MET A 195 29.03 -37.16 -2.32
#